data_d170a605befbcf1b8c5b6b454c2fe7ba
#
_entry.id   d170a605befbcf1b8c5b6b454c2fe7ba
#
_cell.length_a   1.000
_cell.length_b   1.000
_cell.length_c   1.000
_cell.angle_alpha   90.00
_cell.angle_beta   90.00
_cell.angle_gamma   90.00
#
_symmetry.space_group_name_H-M   'P 1'
#
loop_
_entity.id
_entity.type
_entity.pdbx_description
1 polymer ?
#
loop_
_entity_poly.entity_id
_entity_poly.type
_entity_poly.pdbx_seq_one_letter_code
_entity_poly.pdbx_strand_id
1 'polypeptide(L)'
;MSLDSITRTIDESVGGFFEPIATWLGDVIFYAVDINGAEVPLIVAWLVIAGLVFSGWFGLIQFRKFGLALRVVRGKYDEKGAEGEVSHFQALTAAVSGTVGLGNIAGVAVAVSIGGPGATFWMIICGLLGMATKFVEVTLGVKYREMHGDGTVSGGPMHYLPKGLAERFGAGGAKLGKVLAVLASAMILFFGLFGGNLFQVNQSYAQLTAVTGGEDGLMGSSGGALLFGIVIAALVGVVLLGGIRSIASVTSRLVPAMAVIYVAACLLVITVNITAVPAAFERIIDEAFDPVGVAGGILGALIVGFKRAAFSNEAGLGSAPIAHSAAKTRHPASEGLVALLEPFIDTVVVCTMTALTIVIANPPSLSEARAGESIGGVTITSDAFETVLPWFPYVLTVAVLLFAFSTVLTWGYYGLKAWTYLFGRSRASELIFKVLYTVFAVAGSLLTLQTLIDLADAVLFTLAVINIIGLYLLAPVVKRELSSFLQFVRARDRGTDTGTGDAEPETGEDAMTTTR
;
A
#
# COMPACT_ATOMS: atom_id res chain seq x y z
N MET A 1 -22.91 0.28 -33.48
CA MET A 1 -22.18 -0.52 -32.47
C MET A 1 -22.89 -0.28 -31.15
N SER A 2 -23.40 -1.30 -30.47
CA SER A 2 -23.97 -1.11 -29.13
C SER A 2 -22.86 -0.82 -28.13
N LEU A 3 -23.18 -0.15 -27.00
CA LEU A 3 -22.21 0.15 -25.99
C LEU A 3 -21.58 -1.15 -25.45
N ASP A 4 -22.38 -2.21 -25.30
CA ASP A 4 -21.94 -3.54 -24.88
C ASP A 4 -20.91 -4.17 -25.82
N SER A 5 -21.09 -3.98 -27.15
CA SER A 5 -20.09 -4.47 -28.11
C SER A 5 -18.76 -3.71 -28.02
N ILE A 6 -18.82 -2.41 -27.70
CA ILE A 6 -17.63 -1.58 -27.51
C ILE A 6 -16.91 -2.02 -26.23
N THR A 7 -17.63 -2.19 -25.11
CA THR A 7 -17.09 -2.65 -23.83
C THR A 7 -16.41 -4.00 -23.98
N ARG A 8 -17.08 -4.97 -24.59
CA ARG A 8 -16.52 -6.28 -24.85
C ARG A 8 -15.26 -6.23 -25.72
N THR A 9 -15.26 -5.39 -26.77
CA THR A 9 -14.08 -5.21 -27.62
C THR A 9 -12.92 -4.58 -26.85
N ILE A 10 -13.19 -3.65 -25.90
CA ILE A 10 -12.16 -3.07 -25.03
C ILE A 10 -11.58 -4.14 -24.10
N ASP A 11 -12.43 -4.92 -23.42
CA ASP A 11 -12.00 -5.98 -22.50
C ASP A 11 -11.15 -7.05 -23.24
N GLU A 12 -11.63 -7.53 -24.38
CA GLU A 12 -10.91 -8.48 -25.24
C GLU A 12 -9.59 -7.91 -25.77
N SER A 13 -9.56 -6.62 -26.16
CA SER A 13 -8.35 -5.98 -26.69
C SER A 13 -7.30 -5.72 -25.58
N VAL A 14 -7.77 -5.24 -24.43
CA VAL A 14 -6.90 -5.00 -23.24
C VAL A 14 -6.39 -6.33 -22.71
N GLY A 15 -7.28 -7.32 -22.54
CA GLY A 15 -6.91 -8.67 -22.13
C GLY A 15 -5.88 -9.27 -23.08
N GLY A 16 -6.19 -9.31 -24.39
CA GLY A 16 -5.29 -9.89 -25.40
C GLY A 16 -3.92 -9.23 -25.51
N PHE A 17 -3.80 -7.93 -25.17
CA PHE A 17 -2.52 -7.23 -25.15
C PHE A 17 -1.73 -7.51 -23.87
N PHE A 18 -2.39 -7.48 -22.71
CA PHE A 18 -1.70 -7.60 -21.42
C PHE A 18 -1.55 -9.02 -20.91
N GLU A 19 -2.42 -9.95 -21.29
CA GLU A 19 -2.36 -11.35 -20.85
C GLU A 19 -1.02 -12.05 -21.17
N PRO A 20 -0.42 -11.94 -22.38
CA PRO A 20 0.88 -12.51 -22.63
C PRO A 20 1.99 -11.91 -21.78
N ILE A 21 1.90 -10.62 -21.47
CA ILE A 21 2.87 -9.92 -20.60
C ILE A 21 2.69 -10.38 -19.16
N ALA A 22 1.45 -10.44 -18.68
CA ALA A 22 1.13 -10.89 -17.33
C ALA A 22 1.55 -12.34 -17.11
N THR A 23 1.28 -13.22 -18.08
CA THR A 23 1.67 -14.64 -18.06
C THR A 23 3.19 -14.77 -18.00
N TRP A 24 3.91 -14.14 -18.97
CA TRP A 24 5.37 -14.21 -18.98
C TRP A 24 6.00 -13.66 -17.70
N LEU A 25 5.54 -12.51 -17.23
CA LEU A 25 6.05 -11.90 -16.01
C LEU A 25 5.68 -12.74 -14.78
N GLY A 26 4.48 -13.30 -14.77
CA GLY A 26 3.99 -14.21 -13.74
C GLY A 26 4.84 -15.48 -13.66
N ASP A 27 5.12 -16.14 -14.81
CA ASP A 27 5.95 -17.34 -14.88
C ASP A 27 7.37 -17.10 -14.32
N VAL A 28 7.93 -15.91 -14.59
CA VAL A 28 9.27 -15.55 -14.08
C VAL A 28 9.23 -15.24 -12.58
N ILE A 29 8.28 -14.42 -12.14
CA ILE A 29 8.24 -13.90 -10.76
C ILE A 29 7.70 -14.95 -9.77
N PHE A 30 6.71 -15.74 -10.19
CA PHE A 30 6.15 -16.81 -9.38
C PHE A 30 6.82 -18.16 -9.64
N TYR A 31 8.03 -18.16 -10.25
CA TYR A 31 8.79 -19.39 -10.38
C TYR A 31 8.89 -20.08 -9.01
N ALA A 32 8.37 -21.30 -8.97
CA ALA A 32 8.23 -22.06 -7.74
C ALA A 32 9.19 -23.25 -7.72
N VAL A 33 9.60 -23.64 -6.54
CA VAL A 33 10.39 -24.84 -6.28
C VAL A 33 9.50 -25.81 -5.51
N ASP A 34 9.44 -27.06 -5.96
CA ASP A 34 8.74 -28.11 -5.22
C ASP A 34 9.48 -28.42 -3.91
N ILE A 35 8.78 -28.25 -2.80
CA ILE A 35 9.26 -28.62 -1.47
C ILE A 35 8.24 -29.60 -0.86
N ASN A 36 8.54 -30.88 -0.90
CA ASN A 36 7.70 -31.95 -0.38
C ASN A 36 6.27 -31.95 -0.97
N GLY A 37 6.13 -31.68 -2.27
CA GLY A 37 4.86 -31.69 -2.98
C GLY A 37 4.10 -30.35 -2.90
N ALA A 38 4.69 -29.30 -2.32
CA ALA A 38 4.16 -27.96 -2.35
C ALA A 38 5.03 -27.05 -3.23
N GLU A 39 4.42 -26.38 -4.18
CA GLU A 39 5.09 -25.39 -5.03
C GLU A 39 5.27 -24.07 -4.27
N VAL A 40 6.50 -23.77 -3.84
CA VAL A 40 6.84 -22.55 -3.11
C VAL A 40 7.41 -21.50 -4.07
N PRO A 41 6.69 -20.41 -4.37
CA PRO A 41 7.21 -19.33 -5.19
C PRO A 41 8.39 -18.66 -4.50
N LEU A 42 9.52 -18.51 -5.20
CA LEU A 42 10.74 -17.91 -4.62
C LEU A 42 10.51 -16.48 -4.14
N ILE A 43 9.59 -15.73 -4.74
CA ILE A 43 9.26 -14.38 -4.33
C ILE A 43 8.61 -14.33 -2.93
N VAL A 44 7.79 -15.32 -2.57
CA VAL A 44 7.19 -15.39 -1.23
C VAL A 44 8.28 -15.66 -0.19
N ALA A 45 9.17 -16.62 -0.48
CA ALA A 45 10.35 -16.87 0.38
C ALA A 45 11.21 -15.60 0.53
N TRP A 46 11.41 -14.84 -0.56
CA TRP A 46 12.16 -13.58 -0.56
C TRP A 46 11.54 -12.53 0.38
N LEU A 47 10.22 -12.35 0.35
CA LEU A 47 9.50 -11.43 1.24
C LEU A 47 9.59 -11.87 2.71
N VAL A 48 9.40 -13.16 2.99
CA VAL A 48 9.52 -13.73 4.34
C VAL A 48 10.94 -13.49 4.88
N ILE A 49 11.97 -13.83 4.11
CA ILE A 49 13.37 -13.65 4.50
C ILE A 49 13.67 -12.17 4.73
N ALA A 50 13.20 -11.27 3.87
CA ALA A 50 13.40 -9.83 4.04
C ALA A 50 12.80 -9.33 5.36
N GLY A 51 11.55 -9.69 5.65
CA GLY A 51 10.88 -9.32 6.89
C GLY A 51 11.60 -9.86 8.13
N LEU A 52 12.06 -11.11 8.11
CA LEU A 52 12.82 -11.73 9.20
C LEU A 52 14.18 -11.06 9.39
N VAL A 53 14.92 -10.82 8.29
CA VAL A 53 16.23 -10.17 8.34
C VAL A 53 16.13 -8.76 8.88
N PHE A 54 15.20 -7.94 8.38
CA PHE A 54 15.05 -6.56 8.88
C PHE A 54 14.53 -6.53 10.32
N SER A 55 13.59 -7.41 10.69
CA SER A 55 13.14 -7.53 12.09
C SER A 55 14.30 -7.89 13.02
N GLY A 56 15.14 -8.86 12.65
CA GLY A 56 16.32 -9.26 13.42
C GLY A 56 17.41 -8.19 13.44
N TRP A 57 17.74 -7.60 12.27
CA TRP A 57 18.79 -6.58 12.13
C TRP A 57 18.53 -5.32 12.94
N PHE A 58 17.27 -4.91 13.04
CA PHE A 58 16.85 -3.76 13.83
C PHE A 58 16.33 -4.13 15.22
N GLY A 59 16.52 -5.39 15.67
CA GLY A 59 16.21 -5.87 17.02
C GLY A 59 14.72 -5.78 17.34
N LEU A 60 13.87 -6.30 16.47
CA LEU A 60 12.42 -6.30 16.58
C LEU A 60 11.85 -4.89 16.80
N ILE A 61 12.29 -3.96 15.94
CA ILE A 61 11.98 -2.52 16.02
C ILE A 61 10.47 -2.26 16.09
N GLN A 62 9.68 -3.05 15.38
CA GLN A 62 8.22 -2.94 15.29
C GLN A 62 7.56 -3.09 16.68
N PHE A 63 8.11 -3.88 17.58
CA PHE A 63 7.60 -4.02 18.94
C PHE A 63 8.26 -3.02 19.90
N ARG A 64 9.59 -2.88 19.84
CA ARG A 64 10.35 -2.08 20.80
C ARG A 64 10.18 -0.57 20.62
N LYS A 65 9.84 -0.12 19.42
CA LYS A 65 9.73 1.31 19.09
C LYS A 65 8.31 1.73 18.68
N PHE A 66 7.32 0.86 18.78
CA PHE A 66 5.93 1.16 18.46
C PHE A 66 5.40 2.39 19.23
N GLY A 67 5.63 2.44 20.55
CA GLY A 67 5.25 3.60 21.37
C GLY A 67 5.99 4.89 21.00
N LEU A 68 7.23 4.80 20.46
CA LEU A 68 7.95 5.96 19.94
C LEU A 68 7.33 6.42 18.62
N ALA A 69 6.96 5.51 17.71
CA ALA A 69 6.26 5.83 16.48
C ALA A 69 4.97 6.64 16.74
N LEU A 70 4.16 6.22 17.71
CA LEU A 70 2.96 6.95 18.13
C LEU A 70 3.25 8.35 18.68
N ARG A 71 4.39 8.55 19.35
CA ARG A 71 4.79 9.88 19.84
C ARG A 71 5.26 10.78 18.70
N VAL A 72 5.97 10.23 17.71
CA VAL A 72 6.42 10.96 16.52
C VAL A 72 5.22 11.43 15.71
N VAL A 73 4.27 10.54 15.39
CA VAL A 73 3.10 10.90 14.59
C VAL A 73 2.22 11.96 15.25
N ARG A 74 2.25 12.03 16.61
CA ARG A 74 1.55 13.08 17.39
C ARG A 74 2.33 14.41 17.44
N GLY A 75 3.45 14.53 16.75
CA GLY A 75 4.25 15.76 16.66
C GLY A 75 5.15 16.04 17.87
N LYS A 76 5.35 15.10 18.81
CA LYS A 76 6.18 15.35 20.02
C LYS A 76 7.62 15.78 19.68
N TYR A 77 8.12 15.35 18.53
CA TYR A 77 9.50 15.59 18.09
C TYR A 77 9.58 16.49 16.85
N ASP A 78 8.50 17.22 16.53
CA ASP A 78 8.48 18.18 15.42
C ASP A 78 9.48 19.32 15.69
N GLU A 79 10.17 19.71 14.62
CA GLU A 79 11.15 20.80 14.63
C GLU A 79 10.66 21.97 13.79
N LYS A 80 10.73 23.18 14.35
CA LYS A 80 10.40 24.40 13.61
C LYS A 80 11.35 24.57 12.43
N GLY A 81 10.81 24.91 11.25
CA GLY A 81 11.60 25.12 10.04
C GLY A 81 12.14 23.83 9.41
N ALA A 82 11.64 22.65 9.79
CA ALA A 82 11.96 21.39 9.09
C ALA A 82 11.43 21.42 7.65
N GLU A 83 12.26 20.98 6.70
CA GLU A 83 11.91 20.90 5.29
C GLU A 83 10.91 19.79 5.02
N GLY A 84 9.99 20.04 4.11
CA GLY A 84 8.91 19.12 3.70
C GLY A 84 7.62 19.85 3.38
N GLU A 85 6.62 19.11 2.89
CA GLU A 85 5.33 19.67 2.44
C GLU A 85 4.20 19.45 3.44
N VAL A 86 4.21 18.34 4.17
CA VAL A 86 3.12 17.86 5.01
C VAL A 86 3.60 17.41 6.40
N SER A 87 2.70 17.31 7.38
CA SER A 87 3.04 16.76 8.72
C SER A 87 3.23 15.25 8.69
N HIS A 88 3.85 14.68 9.73
CA HIS A 88 3.96 13.23 9.93
C HIS A 88 2.61 12.50 9.82
N PHE A 89 1.57 13.03 10.47
CA PHE A 89 0.22 12.47 10.38
C PHE A 89 -0.36 12.52 8.96
N GLN A 90 -0.17 13.62 8.25
CA GLN A 90 -0.62 13.76 6.87
C GLN A 90 0.13 12.83 5.91
N ALA A 91 1.45 12.64 6.11
CA ALA A 91 2.23 11.70 5.33
C ALA A 91 1.77 10.25 5.58
N LEU A 92 1.58 9.89 6.86
CA LEU A 92 1.05 8.58 7.24
C LEU A 92 -0.33 8.33 6.62
N THR A 93 -1.27 9.27 6.75
CA THR A 93 -2.62 9.09 6.19
C THR A 93 -2.63 9.05 4.67
N ALA A 94 -1.74 9.79 4.00
CA ALA A 94 -1.57 9.69 2.55
C ALA A 94 -1.02 8.32 2.14
N ALA A 95 -0.06 7.76 2.87
CA ALA A 95 0.48 6.44 2.61
C ALA A 95 -0.54 5.33 2.93
N VAL A 96 -1.18 5.38 4.11
CA VAL A 96 -2.27 4.45 4.50
C VAL A 96 -3.43 4.49 3.52
N SER A 97 -3.71 5.65 2.90
CA SER A 97 -4.71 5.76 1.83
C SER A 97 -4.34 4.96 0.58
N GLY A 98 -3.05 4.76 0.31
CA GLY A 98 -2.60 3.92 -0.79
C GLY A 98 -2.73 2.43 -0.51
N THR A 99 -2.51 2.04 0.74
CA THR A 99 -2.50 0.64 1.18
C THR A 99 -3.88 0.17 1.64
N VAL A 100 -4.57 0.94 2.51
CA VAL A 100 -5.92 0.59 3.00
C VAL A 100 -6.95 0.90 1.90
N GLY A 101 -7.16 -0.09 1.06
CA GLY A 101 -8.04 -0.05 -0.09
C GLY A 101 -8.88 -1.33 -0.21
N LEU A 102 -9.23 -1.69 -1.43
CA LEU A 102 -9.99 -2.93 -1.65
C LEU A 102 -9.14 -4.21 -1.49
N GLY A 103 -7.82 -4.07 -1.38
CA GLY A 103 -6.95 -5.17 -0.93
C GLY A 103 -7.35 -5.71 0.45
N ASN A 104 -7.77 -4.83 1.36
CA ASN A 104 -8.21 -5.19 2.71
C ASN A 104 -9.61 -5.82 2.79
N ILE A 105 -10.42 -5.67 1.75
CA ILE A 105 -11.80 -6.16 1.67
C ILE A 105 -11.86 -7.33 0.68
N ALA A 106 -11.74 -7.05 -0.60
CA ALA A 106 -11.78 -8.05 -1.66
C ALA A 106 -10.55 -8.98 -1.63
N GLY A 107 -9.35 -8.44 -1.41
CA GLY A 107 -8.12 -9.24 -1.33
C GLY A 107 -8.11 -10.21 -0.15
N VAL A 108 -8.69 -9.84 0.99
CA VAL A 108 -8.85 -10.73 2.15
C VAL A 108 -9.89 -11.81 1.85
N ALA A 109 -11.00 -11.46 1.20
CA ALA A 109 -12.01 -12.45 0.78
C ALA A 109 -11.38 -13.50 -0.15
N VAL A 110 -10.57 -13.07 -1.12
CA VAL A 110 -9.78 -13.97 -1.98
C VAL A 110 -8.79 -14.82 -1.17
N ALA A 111 -8.13 -14.24 -0.15
CA ALA A 111 -7.23 -15.01 0.72
C ALA A 111 -7.96 -16.14 1.46
N VAL A 112 -9.10 -15.83 2.06
CA VAL A 112 -9.89 -16.80 2.84
C VAL A 112 -10.56 -17.84 1.92
N SER A 113 -10.94 -17.48 0.68
CA SER A 113 -11.52 -18.45 -0.26
C SER A 113 -10.48 -19.42 -0.81
N ILE A 114 -9.31 -18.95 -1.24
CA ILE A 114 -8.27 -19.80 -1.87
C ILE A 114 -7.41 -20.50 -0.79
N GLY A 115 -6.94 -19.74 0.20
CA GLY A 115 -6.00 -20.21 1.21
C GLY A 115 -6.66 -20.68 2.52
N GLY A 116 -8.00 -20.70 2.57
CA GLY A 116 -8.74 -21.02 3.79
C GLY A 116 -8.60 -19.95 4.89
N PRO A 117 -9.32 -20.08 6.00
CA PRO A 117 -9.15 -19.27 7.20
C PRO A 117 -7.71 -19.18 7.69
N GLY A 118 -6.91 -20.24 7.54
CA GLY A 118 -5.50 -20.28 7.91
C GLY A 118 -4.62 -19.23 7.22
N ALA A 119 -4.98 -18.79 6.01
CA ALA A 119 -4.31 -17.69 5.34
C ALA A 119 -4.31 -16.40 6.17
N THR A 120 -5.33 -16.18 7.00
CA THR A 120 -5.43 -15.02 7.91
C THR A 120 -4.27 -14.97 8.91
N PHE A 121 -3.91 -16.10 9.50
CA PHE A 121 -2.77 -16.19 10.40
C PHE A 121 -1.48 -15.73 9.70
N TRP A 122 -1.24 -16.21 8.50
CA TRP A 122 -0.04 -15.87 7.73
C TRP A 122 -0.06 -14.43 7.22
N MET A 123 -1.24 -13.86 6.95
CA MET A 123 -1.38 -12.42 6.67
C MET A 123 -0.93 -11.58 7.86
N ILE A 124 -1.35 -11.91 9.08
CA ILE A 124 -0.94 -11.20 10.30
C ILE A 124 0.58 -11.27 10.47
N ILE A 125 1.19 -12.43 10.30
CA ILE A 125 2.65 -12.60 10.38
C ILE A 125 3.35 -11.74 9.33
N CYS A 126 2.86 -11.74 8.08
CA CYS A 126 3.38 -10.89 7.01
C CYS A 126 3.29 -9.40 7.38
N GLY A 127 2.16 -8.96 7.93
CA GLY A 127 1.98 -7.58 8.39
C GLY A 127 2.99 -7.18 9.46
N LEU A 128 3.17 -8.03 10.48
CA LEU A 128 4.15 -7.80 11.56
C LEU A 128 5.60 -7.73 11.05
N LEU A 129 5.97 -8.60 10.12
CA LEU A 129 7.29 -8.58 9.47
C LEU A 129 7.44 -7.38 8.54
N GLY A 130 6.39 -7.04 7.81
CA GLY A 130 6.33 -5.89 6.90
C GLY A 130 6.58 -4.56 7.58
N MET A 131 6.21 -4.41 8.86
CA MET A 131 6.49 -3.20 9.64
C MET A 131 7.98 -2.83 9.64
N ALA A 132 8.87 -3.80 9.84
CA ALA A 132 10.33 -3.55 9.83
C ALA A 132 10.82 -3.19 8.42
N THR A 133 10.27 -3.80 7.39
CA THR A 133 10.59 -3.48 5.99
C THR A 133 10.16 -2.06 5.63
N LYS A 134 8.95 -1.64 6.01
CA LYS A 134 8.45 -0.26 5.85
C LYS A 134 9.33 0.77 6.53
N PHE A 135 9.79 0.48 7.76
CA PHE A 135 10.74 1.34 8.45
C PHE A 135 12.00 1.59 7.61
N VAL A 136 12.56 0.53 7.02
CA VAL A 136 13.79 0.63 6.21
C VAL A 136 13.56 1.48 4.96
N GLU A 137 12.53 1.16 4.18
CA GLU A 137 12.29 1.83 2.90
C GLU A 137 11.92 3.30 3.08
N VAL A 138 11.11 3.66 4.07
CA VAL A 138 10.72 5.04 4.31
C VAL A 138 11.87 5.86 4.88
N THR A 139 12.69 5.31 5.78
CA THR A 139 13.92 5.98 6.23
C THR A 139 14.81 6.35 5.05
N LEU A 140 15.02 5.43 4.09
CA LEU A 140 15.80 5.69 2.88
C LEU A 140 15.11 6.72 1.98
N GLY A 141 13.80 6.64 1.83
CA GLY A 141 13.01 7.58 1.04
C GLY A 141 13.20 9.03 1.49
N VAL A 142 13.14 9.28 2.80
CA VAL A 142 13.37 10.62 3.39
C VAL A 142 14.83 11.02 3.34
N LYS A 143 15.77 10.09 3.61
CA LYS A 143 17.21 10.37 3.57
C LYS A 143 17.70 10.87 2.22
N TYR A 144 17.21 10.27 1.13
CA TYR A 144 17.67 10.55 -0.23
C TYR A 144 16.64 11.32 -1.07
N ARG A 145 15.63 11.90 -0.44
CA ARG A 145 14.63 12.73 -1.11
C ARG A 145 15.27 13.91 -1.84
N GLU A 146 14.58 14.45 -2.80
CA GLU A 146 14.98 15.60 -3.57
C GLU A 146 14.04 16.77 -3.30
N MET A 147 14.63 17.88 -2.85
CA MET A 147 13.92 19.13 -2.63
C MET A 147 14.02 19.97 -3.91
N HIS A 148 12.90 20.35 -4.47
CA HIS A 148 12.87 21.14 -5.69
C HIS A 148 12.74 22.63 -5.37
N GLY A 149 13.19 23.50 -6.30
CA GLY A 149 13.16 24.94 -6.12
C GLY A 149 11.74 25.54 -5.99
N ASP A 150 10.70 24.81 -6.37
CA ASP A 150 9.29 25.16 -6.18
C ASP A 150 8.72 24.74 -4.80
N GLY A 151 9.58 24.21 -3.93
CA GLY A 151 9.22 23.71 -2.59
C GLY A 151 8.54 22.35 -2.59
N THR A 152 8.44 21.68 -3.74
CA THR A 152 7.92 20.32 -3.80
C THR A 152 9.01 19.29 -3.50
N VAL A 153 8.60 18.10 -3.01
CA VAL A 153 9.50 17.01 -2.64
C VAL A 153 9.28 15.82 -3.57
N SER A 154 10.37 15.14 -3.94
CA SER A 154 10.31 13.85 -4.62
C SER A 154 11.18 12.84 -3.88
N GLY A 155 10.63 11.67 -3.62
CA GLY A 155 11.33 10.55 -2.98
C GLY A 155 10.88 9.23 -3.55
N GLY A 156 11.30 8.15 -2.90
CA GLY A 156 11.00 6.79 -3.36
C GLY A 156 12.21 6.07 -3.95
N PRO A 157 12.04 4.82 -4.43
CA PRO A 157 13.14 3.99 -4.93
C PRO A 157 13.90 4.64 -6.08
N MET A 158 13.23 5.44 -6.91
CA MET A 158 13.85 6.18 -8.00
C MET A 158 14.92 7.18 -7.52
N HIS A 159 14.86 7.61 -6.26
CA HIS A 159 15.83 8.55 -5.67
C HIS A 159 16.83 7.87 -4.75
N TYR A 160 16.40 6.98 -3.85
CA TYR A 160 17.33 6.38 -2.89
C TYR A 160 18.19 5.25 -3.48
N LEU A 161 17.71 4.53 -4.50
CA LEU A 161 18.54 3.50 -5.13
C LEU A 161 19.79 4.09 -5.80
N PRO A 162 19.70 5.09 -6.71
CA PRO A 162 20.90 5.63 -7.33
C PRO A 162 21.79 6.41 -6.34
N LYS A 163 21.20 7.25 -5.47
CA LYS A 163 21.95 8.07 -4.53
C LYS A 163 22.62 7.24 -3.43
N GLY A 164 21.86 6.33 -2.81
CA GLY A 164 22.34 5.48 -1.73
C GLY A 164 23.39 4.46 -2.18
N LEU A 165 23.19 3.82 -3.33
CA LEU A 165 24.17 2.88 -3.87
C LEU A 165 25.43 3.60 -4.38
N ALA A 166 25.31 4.84 -4.90
CA ALA A 166 26.46 5.67 -5.24
C ALA A 166 27.28 6.03 -3.99
N GLU A 167 26.62 6.46 -2.90
CA GLU A 167 27.28 6.80 -1.63
C GLU A 167 28.06 5.59 -1.07
N ARG A 168 27.50 4.39 -1.19
CA ARG A 168 28.07 3.21 -0.58
C ARG A 168 29.10 2.48 -1.44
N PHE A 169 28.90 2.43 -2.75
CA PHE A 169 29.67 1.61 -3.69
C PHE A 169 30.28 2.38 -4.85
N GLY A 170 30.26 3.72 -4.80
CA GLY A 170 30.84 4.59 -5.81
C GLY A 170 30.16 4.48 -7.18
N ALA A 171 30.95 4.65 -8.26
CA ALA A 171 30.44 4.69 -9.63
C ALA A 171 29.71 3.41 -10.09
N GLY A 172 30.17 2.24 -9.65
CA GLY A 172 29.49 0.95 -9.92
C GLY A 172 28.12 0.90 -9.28
N GLY A 173 28.01 1.33 -8.01
CA GLY A 173 26.75 1.44 -7.29
C GLY A 173 25.80 2.43 -7.93
N ALA A 174 26.30 3.57 -8.43
CA ALA A 174 25.50 4.56 -9.15
C ALA A 174 24.86 3.99 -10.42
N LYS A 175 25.62 3.21 -11.21
CA LYS A 175 25.08 2.56 -12.42
C LYS A 175 24.00 1.54 -12.09
N LEU A 176 24.28 0.64 -11.15
CA LEU A 176 23.30 -0.36 -10.68
C LEU A 176 22.05 0.34 -10.14
N GLY A 177 22.22 1.32 -9.27
CA GLY A 177 21.13 2.08 -8.68
C GLY A 177 20.26 2.78 -9.71
N LYS A 178 20.83 3.30 -10.78
CA LYS A 178 20.08 3.93 -11.87
C LYS A 178 19.23 2.91 -12.64
N VAL A 179 19.78 1.74 -12.93
CA VAL A 179 19.02 0.65 -13.59
C VAL A 179 17.85 0.23 -12.72
N LEU A 180 18.11 -0.08 -11.43
CA LEU A 180 17.06 -0.46 -10.48
C LEU A 180 16.00 0.64 -10.32
N ALA A 181 16.40 1.91 -10.31
CA ALA A 181 15.49 3.06 -10.20
C ALA A 181 14.55 3.19 -11.41
N VAL A 182 15.06 3.00 -12.62
CA VAL A 182 14.24 3.02 -13.85
C VAL A 182 13.26 1.86 -13.86
N LEU A 183 13.71 0.65 -13.52
CA LEU A 183 12.85 -0.52 -13.42
C LEU A 183 11.77 -0.34 -12.33
N ALA A 184 12.15 0.13 -11.13
CA ALA A 184 11.21 0.40 -10.06
C ALA A 184 10.18 1.46 -10.46
N SER A 185 10.61 2.53 -11.15
CA SER A 185 9.69 3.57 -11.63
C SER A 185 8.69 3.03 -12.66
N ALA A 186 9.15 2.17 -13.58
CA ALA A 186 8.26 1.52 -14.54
C ALA A 186 7.23 0.63 -13.81
N MET A 187 7.66 -0.19 -12.84
CA MET A 187 6.75 -1.05 -12.08
C MET A 187 5.77 -0.25 -11.21
N ILE A 188 6.21 0.84 -10.56
CA ILE A 188 5.32 1.75 -9.82
C ILE A 188 4.27 2.36 -10.74
N LEU A 189 4.67 2.78 -11.94
CA LEU A 189 3.76 3.33 -12.93
C LEU A 189 2.71 2.29 -13.35
N PHE A 190 3.15 1.09 -13.71
CA PHE A 190 2.25 0.00 -14.10
C PHE A 190 1.34 -0.43 -12.95
N PHE A 191 1.86 -0.67 -11.76
CA PHE A 191 1.02 -1.02 -10.62
C PHE A 191 0.03 0.09 -10.27
N GLY A 192 0.44 1.36 -10.37
CA GLY A 192 -0.45 2.51 -10.17
C GLY A 192 -1.62 2.52 -11.14
N LEU A 193 -1.42 2.11 -12.39
CA LEU A 193 -2.48 2.00 -13.39
C LEU A 193 -3.38 0.79 -13.16
N PHE A 194 -2.84 -0.38 -12.84
CA PHE A 194 -3.59 -1.64 -12.74
C PHE A 194 -4.09 -1.93 -11.32
N GLY A 195 -3.21 -2.10 -10.34
CA GLY A 195 -3.58 -2.42 -8.95
C GLY A 195 -4.14 -1.22 -8.18
N GLY A 196 -3.52 -0.07 -8.34
CA GLY A 196 -3.89 1.16 -7.63
C GLY A 196 -5.05 1.95 -8.27
N ASN A 197 -5.42 1.64 -9.50
CA ASN A 197 -6.50 2.33 -10.22
C ASN A 197 -7.56 1.35 -10.73
N LEU A 198 -7.28 0.60 -11.80
CA LEU A 198 -8.26 -0.27 -12.46
C LEU A 198 -8.94 -1.24 -11.49
N PHE A 199 -8.16 -1.96 -10.66
CA PHE A 199 -8.68 -2.90 -9.67
C PHE A 199 -9.59 -2.23 -8.64
N GLN A 200 -9.21 -1.05 -8.15
CA GLN A 200 -10.01 -0.31 -7.16
C GLN A 200 -11.36 0.12 -7.75
N VAL A 201 -11.35 0.66 -8.98
CA VAL A 201 -12.58 1.08 -9.67
C VAL A 201 -13.45 -0.12 -10.00
N ASN A 202 -12.86 -1.22 -10.48
CA ASN A 202 -13.57 -2.46 -10.80
C ASN A 202 -14.33 -3.01 -9.60
N GLN A 203 -13.64 -3.22 -8.47
CA GLN A 203 -14.25 -3.80 -7.28
C GLN A 203 -15.29 -2.86 -6.62
N SER A 204 -15.09 -1.55 -6.69
CA SER A 204 -16.07 -0.60 -6.19
C SER A 204 -17.33 -0.57 -7.08
N TYR A 205 -17.17 -0.74 -8.39
CA TYR A 205 -18.29 -0.89 -9.31
C TYR A 205 -19.05 -2.20 -9.09
N ALA A 206 -18.34 -3.31 -8.91
CA ALA A 206 -18.94 -4.60 -8.62
C ALA A 206 -19.82 -4.55 -7.35
N GLN A 207 -19.33 -3.91 -6.29
CA GLN A 207 -20.10 -3.71 -5.06
C GLN A 207 -21.34 -2.83 -5.27
N LEU A 208 -21.20 -1.75 -6.03
CA LEU A 208 -22.33 -0.86 -6.35
C LEU A 208 -23.40 -1.60 -7.18
N THR A 209 -22.99 -2.38 -8.17
CA THR A 209 -23.86 -3.19 -9.00
C THR A 209 -24.62 -4.21 -8.15
N ALA A 210 -23.94 -4.93 -7.25
CA ALA A 210 -24.56 -5.91 -6.37
C ALA A 210 -25.71 -5.31 -5.52
N VAL A 211 -25.49 -4.15 -4.91
CA VAL A 211 -26.52 -3.51 -4.06
C VAL A 211 -27.61 -2.77 -4.82
N THR A 212 -27.44 -2.53 -6.13
CA THR A 212 -28.44 -1.85 -6.98
C THR A 212 -29.28 -2.79 -7.85
N GLY A 213 -29.26 -4.10 -7.54
CA GLY A 213 -30.08 -5.12 -8.18
C GLY A 213 -29.35 -6.07 -9.13
N GLY A 214 -28.01 -6.13 -9.05
CA GLY A 214 -27.19 -7.02 -9.87
C GLY A 214 -27.18 -6.64 -11.36
N GLU A 215 -27.04 -7.62 -12.22
CA GLU A 215 -27.00 -7.43 -13.69
C GLU A 215 -28.30 -6.84 -14.25
N ASP A 216 -29.43 -7.15 -13.65
CA ASP A 216 -30.76 -6.63 -14.03
C ASP A 216 -31.05 -5.25 -13.40
N GLY A 217 -30.17 -4.75 -12.52
CA GLY A 217 -30.34 -3.52 -11.79
C GLY A 217 -29.94 -2.26 -12.55
N LEU A 218 -30.09 -1.11 -11.86
CA LEU A 218 -29.80 0.21 -12.43
C LEU A 218 -28.36 0.33 -12.97
N MET A 219 -27.40 -0.29 -12.29
CA MET A 219 -25.97 -0.24 -12.65
C MET A 219 -25.48 -1.47 -13.42
N GLY A 220 -26.32 -2.47 -13.71
CA GLY A 220 -25.91 -3.70 -14.38
C GLY A 220 -25.58 -3.54 -15.88
N SER A 221 -25.85 -2.37 -16.47
CA SER A 221 -25.58 -2.11 -17.89
C SER A 221 -24.19 -1.52 -18.14
N SER A 222 -23.64 -1.72 -19.35
CA SER A 222 -22.41 -1.04 -19.79
C SER A 222 -22.51 0.49 -19.73
N GLY A 223 -23.72 1.06 -19.83
CA GLY A 223 -23.98 2.48 -19.64
C GLY A 223 -23.79 2.91 -18.18
N GLY A 224 -24.25 2.08 -17.23
CA GLY A 224 -24.02 2.28 -15.80
C GLY A 224 -22.53 2.21 -15.44
N ALA A 225 -21.82 1.23 -16.00
CA ALA A 225 -20.38 1.08 -15.83
C ALA A 225 -19.61 2.33 -16.31
N LEU A 226 -19.91 2.78 -17.53
CA LEU A 226 -19.29 3.96 -18.12
C LEU A 226 -19.57 5.22 -17.28
N LEU A 227 -20.83 5.43 -16.87
CA LEU A 227 -21.22 6.56 -16.04
C LEU A 227 -20.45 6.57 -14.71
N PHE A 228 -20.39 5.42 -14.02
CA PHE A 228 -19.64 5.27 -12.79
C PHE A 228 -18.15 5.60 -12.98
N GLY A 229 -17.52 5.03 -14.01
CA GLY A 229 -16.11 5.29 -14.33
C GLY A 229 -15.84 6.77 -14.59
N ILE A 230 -16.71 7.46 -15.35
CA ILE A 230 -16.59 8.91 -15.61
C ILE A 230 -16.71 9.73 -14.31
N VAL A 231 -17.65 9.39 -13.43
CA VAL A 231 -17.83 10.10 -12.15
C VAL A 231 -16.59 9.95 -11.27
N ILE A 232 -16.08 8.73 -11.11
CA ILE A 232 -14.85 8.47 -10.33
C ILE A 232 -13.65 9.19 -10.97
N ALA A 233 -13.48 9.11 -12.29
CA ALA A 233 -12.40 9.78 -13.01
C ALA A 233 -12.43 11.31 -12.82
N ALA A 234 -13.61 11.93 -12.85
CA ALA A 234 -13.78 13.35 -12.64
C ALA A 234 -13.39 13.76 -11.19
N LEU A 235 -13.87 13.01 -10.18
CA LEU A 235 -13.54 13.26 -8.79
C LEU A 235 -12.03 13.11 -8.51
N VAL A 236 -11.42 12.05 -9.02
CA VAL A 236 -9.98 11.79 -8.92
C VAL A 236 -9.19 12.90 -9.62
N GLY A 237 -9.58 13.27 -10.83
CA GLY A 237 -8.92 14.30 -11.64
C GLY A 237 -8.85 15.64 -10.90
N VAL A 238 -9.94 16.10 -10.29
CA VAL A 238 -10.00 17.35 -9.53
C VAL A 238 -9.00 17.36 -8.37
N VAL A 239 -8.92 16.28 -7.59
CA VAL A 239 -8.01 16.22 -6.43
C VAL A 239 -6.56 16.06 -6.87
N LEU A 240 -6.31 15.25 -7.92
CA LEU A 240 -4.96 14.99 -8.42
C LEU A 240 -4.30 16.25 -9.01
N LEU A 241 -5.07 17.21 -9.50
CA LEU A 241 -4.55 18.50 -9.98
C LEU A 241 -3.83 19.28 -8.86
N GLY A 242 -4.27 19.18 -7.60
CA GLY A 242 -3.71 19.87 -6.45
C GLY A 242 -2.43 19.23 -5.84
N GLY A 243 -1.97 18.10 -6.38
CA GLY A 243 -0.76 17.41 -5.92
C GLY A 243 -0.86 16.86 -4.49
N ILE A 244 0.31 16.58 -3.86
CA ILE A 244 0.34 15.90 -2.54
C ILE A 244 -0.37 16.67 -1.43
N ARG A 245 -0.34 17.99 -1.45
CA ARG A 245 -1.01 18.81 -0.42
C ARG A 245 -2.53 18.65 -0.48
N SER A 246 -3.11 18.59 -1.68
CA SER A 246 -4.53 18.35 -1.88
C SER A 246 -4.89 16.93 -1.43
N ILE A 247 -4.14 15.93 -1.89
CA ILE A 247 -4.32 14.52 -1.52
C ILE A 247 -4.22 14.37 0.00
N ALA A 248 -3.15 14.85 0.63
CA ALA A 248 -2.95 14.77 2.07
C ALA A 248 -4.06 15.48 2.89
N SER A 249 -4.59 16.61 2.37
CA SER A 249 -5.73 17.29 3.00
C SER A 249 -7.01 16.45 2.95
N VAL A 250 -7.27 15.76 1.83
CA VAL A 250 -8.42 14.87 1.68
C VAL A 250 -8.22 13.60 2.53
N THR A 251 -7.09 12.92 2.38
CA THR A 251 -6.83 11.63 3.04
C THR A 251 -6.73 11.75 4.55
N SER A 252 -6.20 12.86 5.09
CA SER A 252 -6.12 13.07 6.54
C SER A 252 -7.47 13.13 7.26
N ARG A 253 -8.56 13.37 6.53
CA ARG A 253 -9.94 13.32 7.03
C ARG A 253 -10.65 12.03 6.61
N LEU A 254 -10.45 11.63 5.37
CA LEU A 254 -11.13 10.49 4.78
C LEU A 254 -10.68 9.16 5.41
N VAL A 255 -9.36 8.96 5.53
CA VAL A 255 -8.79 7.68 6.02
C VAL A 255 -9.23 7.35 7.45
N PRO A 256 -9.13 8.26 8.45
CA PRO A 256 -9.65 7.96 9.77
C PRO A 256 -11.16 7.69 9.78
N ALA A 257 -11.94 8.46 9.01
CA ALA A 257 -13.39 8.30 8.96
C ALA A 257 -13.79 6.94 8.37
N MET A 258 -13.21 6.56 7.20
CA MET A 258 -13.50 5.29 6.56
C MET A 258 -13.04 4.09 7.42
N ALA A 259 -11.86 4.19 8.04
CA ALA A 259 -11.36 3.14 8.92
C ALA A 259 -12.26 2.93 10.14
N VAL A 260 -12.72 4.01 10.78
CA VAL A 260 -13.63 3.92 11.92
C VAL A 260 -14.98 3.31 11.52
N ILE A 261 -15.56 3.74 10.40
CA ILE A 261 -16.83 3.18 9.88
C ILE A 261 -16.66 1.68 9.62
N TYR A 262 -15.58 1.29 8.92
CA TYR A 262 -15.36 -0.10 8.56
C TYR A 262 -15.07 -0.99 9.77
N VAL A 263 -14.18 -0.57 10.66
CA VAL A 263 -13.85 -1.31 11.89
C VAL A 263 -15.08 -1.42 12.81
N ALA A 264 -15.86 -0.35 12.95
CA ALA A 264 -17.10 -0.40 13.72
C ALA A 264 -18.11 -1.40 13.13
N ALA A 265 -18.21 -1.44 11.80
CA ALA A 265 -19.04 -2.39 11.09
C ALA A 265 -18.58 -3.85 11.33
N CYS A 266 -17.29 -4.13 11.20
CA CYS A 266 -16.74 -5.46 11.51
C CYS A 266 -16.97 -5.84 12.98
N LEU A 267 -16.72 -4.91 13.91
CA LEU A 267 -16.97 -5.13 15.35
C LEU A 267 -18.42 -5.45 15.64
N LEU A 268 -19.36 -4.83 14.93
CA LEU A 268 -20.77 -5.15 15.08
C LEU A 268 -21.07 -6.60 14.67
N VAL A 269 -20.58 -7.06 13.50
CA VAL A 269 -20.73 -8.46 13.07
C VAL A 269 -20.13 -9.42 14.09
N ILE A 270 -18.91 -9.14 14.56
CA ILE A 270 -18.19 -9.96 15.54
C ILE A 270 -18.95 -9.99 16.89
N THR A 271 -19.46 -8.85 17.34
CA THR A 271 -20.17 -8.74 18.63
C THR A 271 -21.51 -9.47 18.61
N VAL A 272 -22.27 -9.36 17.52
CA VAL A 272 -23.53 -10.10 17.35
C VAL A 272 -23.27 -11.60 17.35
N ASN A 273 -22.14 -12.05 16.82
CA ASN A 273 -21.75 -13.46 16.75
C ASN A 273 -20.63 -13.80 17.76
N ILE A 274 -20.63 -13.17 18.94
CA ILE A 274 -19.52 -13.29 19.92
C ILE A 274 -19.23 -14.73 20.34
N THR A 275 -20.25 -15.59 20.36
CA THR A 275 -20.11 -17.01 20.69
C THR A 275 -19.37 -17.83 19.62
N ALA A 276 -19.32 -17.34 18.37
CA ALA A 276 -18.58 -17.99 17.28
C ALA A 276 -17.11 -17.56 17.22
N VAL A 277 -16.73 -16.51 17.94
CA VAL A 277 -15.36 -15.96 17.91
C VAL A 277 -14.29 -16.99 18.32
N PRO A 278 -14.42 -17.74 19.43
CA PRO A 278 -13.43 -18.75 19.80
C PRO A 278 -13.24 -19.81 18.71
N ALA A 279 -14.33 -20.33 18.14
CA ALA A 279 -14.27 -21.33 17.07
C ALA A 279 -13.65 -20.75 15.78
N ALA A 280 -13.87 -19.46 15.48
CA ALA A 280 -13.23 -18.80 14.34
C ALA A 280 -11.71 -18.70 14.51
N PHE A 281 -11.23 -18.33 15.71
CA PHE A 281 -9.80 -18.32 16.02
C PHE A 281 -9.19 -19.72 16.00
N GLU A 282 -9.84 -20.70 16.58
CA GLU A 282 -9.42 -22.12 16.54
C GLU A 282 -9.27 -22.56 15.08
N ARG A 283 -10.27 -22.29 14.24
CA ARG A 283 -10.25 -22.63 12.83
C ARG A 283 -9.13 -21.91 12.06
N ILE A 284 -8.87 -20.62 12.34
CA ILE A 284 -7.77 -19.87 11.73
C ILE A 284 -6.42 -20.50 12.08
N ILE A 285 -6.22 -20.89 13.34
CA ILE A 285 -4.97 -21.49 13.80
C ILE A 285 -4.82 -22.92 13.26
N ASP A 286 -5.84 -23.74 13.37
CA ASP A 286 -5.80 -25.13 12.93
C ASP A 286 -5.55 -25.22 11.42
N GLU A 287 -6.30 -24.46 10.60
CA GLU A 287 -6.11 -24.45 9.15
C GLU A 287 -4.78 -23.79 8.71
N ALA A 288 -4.17 -22.91 9.53
CA ALA A 288 -2.85 -22.36 9.24
C ALA A 288 -1.72 -23.41 9.32
N PHE A 289 -1.94 -24.48 10.09
CA PHE A 289 -0.95 -25.53 10.32
C PHE A 289 -1.45 -26.93 9.88
N ASP A 290 -2.59 -27.00 9.20
CA ASP A 290 -3.13 -28.24 8.66
C ASP A 290 -2.37 -28.65 7.37
N PRO A 291 -1.70 -29.81 7.36
CA PRO A 291 -0.98 -30.27 6.19
C PRO A 291 -1.88 -30.69 5.01
N VAL A 292 -3.19 -30.84 5.20
CA VAL A 292 -4.13 -31.42 4.23
C VAL A 292 -5.27 -30.46 3.85
N GLY A 293 -5.57 -29.47 4.68
CA GLY A 293 -6.81 -28.68 4.61
C GLY A 293 -6.98 -27.75 3.41
N VAL A 294 -5.88 -27.39 2.73
CA VAL A 294 -5.86 -26.49 1.55
C VAL A 294 -4.93 -27.08 0.50
N ALA A 295 -5.16 -26.79 -0.78
CA ALA A 295 -4.21 -27.14 -1.83
C ALA A 295 -2.81 -26.62 -1.48
N GLY A 296 -1.84 -27.52 -1.30
CA GLY A 296 -0.49 -27.20 -0.82
C GLY A 296 -0.33 -27.20 0.72
N GLY A 297 -1.34 -27.51 1.50
CA GLY A 297 -1.28 -27.63 2.97
C GLY A 297 -0.85 -26.35 3.66
N ILE A 298 0.00 -26.45 4.71
CA ILE A 298 0.56 -25.30 5.44
C ILE A 298 1.22 -24.27 4.50
N LEU A 299 1.97 -24.75 3.50
CA LEU A 299 2.64 -23.87 2.53
C LEU A 299 1.64 -23.17 1.62
N GLY A 300 0.54 -23.80 1.24
CA GLY A 300 -0.53 -23.19 0.46
C GLY A 300 -1.17 -22.00 1.20
N ALA A 301 -1.57 -22.20 2.46
CA ALA A 301 -2.13 -21.14 3.30
C ALA A 301 -1.12 -19.99 3.53
N LEU A 302 0.16 -20.32 3.78
CA LEU A 302 1.23 -19.34 3.93
C LEU A 302 1.43 -18.53 2.64
N ILE A 303 1.54 -19.19 1.49
CA ILE A 303 1.78 -18.53 0.19
C ILE A 303 0.66 -17.56 -0.12
N VAL A 304 -0.60 -18.00 0.00
CA VAL A 304 -1.77 -17.16 -0.26
C VAL A 304 -1.84 -16.00 0.74
N GLY A 305 -1.64 -16.29 2.03
CA GLY A 305 -1.62 -15.28 3.09
C GLY A 305 -0.57 -14.20 2.85
N PHE A 306 0.67 -14.58 2.53
CA PHE A 306 1.74 -13.62 2.24
C PHE A 306 1.50 -12.85 0.94
N LYS A 307 1.02 -13.49 -0.13
CA LYS A 307 0.67 -12.80 -1.38
C LYS A 307 -0.37 -11.70 -1.16
N ARG A 308 -1.47 -12.04 -0.49
CA ARG A 308 -2.57 -11.08 -0.27
C ARG A 308 -2.19 -10.00 0.74
N ALA A 309 -1.42 -10.32 1.79
CA ALA A 309 -0.91 -9.33 2.73
C ALA A 309 0.09 -8.36 2.06
N ALA A 310 1.02 -8.86 1.24
CA ALA A 310 1.97 -8.02 0.51
C ALA A 310 1.26 -7.11 -0.50
N PHE A 311 0.20 -7.59 -1.14
CA PHE A 311 -0.67 -6.77 -2.00
C PHE A 311 -1.35 -5.65 -1.21
N SER A 312 -1.80 -5.94 0.02
CA SER A 312 -2.50 -4.98 0.86
C SER A 312 -1.56 -3.94 1.47
N ASN A 313 -0.53 -4.37 2.22
CA ASN A 313 0.32 -3.46 2.99
C ASN A 313 1.52 -2.89 2.21
N GLU A 314 1.80 -3.43 1.03
CA GLU A 314 2.87 -2.94 0.14
C GLU A 314 4.27 -2.88 0.77
N ALA A 315 4.55 -3.66 1.81
CA ALA A 315 5.84 -3.63 2.48
C ALA A 315 6.94 -4.24 1.59
N GLY A 316 7.99 -3.46 1.36
CA GLY A 316 9.09 -3.86 0.49
C GLY A 316 8.94 -3.45 -0.98
N LEU A 317 7.85 -2.77 -1.34
CA LEU A 317 7.61 -2.29 -2.71
C LEU A 317 8.26 -0.94 -3.01
N GLY A 318 8.51 -0.13 -1.99
CA GLY A 318 9.05 1.22 -2.18
C GLY A 318 8.00 2.27 -2.60
N SER A 319 6.72 1.96 -2.55
CA SER A 319 5.62 2.90 -2.84
C SER A 319 5.45 3.95 -1.73
N ALA A 320 5.34 3.51 -0.48
CA ALA A 320 5.16 4.37 0.70
C ALA A 320 6.22 5.48 0.84
N PRO A 321 7.52 5.24 0.59
CA PRO A 321 8.53 6.28 0.59
C PRO A 321 8.21 7.51 -0.28
N ILE A 322 7.36 7.35 -1.30
CA ILE A 322 6.98 8.46 -2.20
C ILE A 322 6.13 9.49 -1.44
N ALA A 323 5.13 9.04 -0.67
CA ALA A 323 4.31 9.93 0.16
C ALA A 323 5.08 10.42 1.40
N HIS A 324 5.73 9.51 2.12
CA HIS A 324 6.45 9.82 3.35
C HIS A 324 7.63 10.78 3.15
N SER A 325 8.24 10.80 1.96
CA SER A 325 9.31 11.75 1.64
C SER A 325 8.86 13.21 1.73
N ALA A 326 7.56 13.48 1.60
CA ALA A 326 7.00 14.82 1.74
C ALA A 326 6.87 15.29 3.20
N ALA A 327 7.09 14.43 4.21
CA ALA A 327 6.98 14.78 5.62
C ALA A 327 8.01 15.83 6.05
N LYS A 328 7.58 16.77 6.89
CA LYS A 328 8.45 17.79 7.50
C LYS A 328 9.31 17.17 8.59
N THR A 329 10.56 16.86 8.29
CA THR A 329 11.51 16.33 9.27
C THR A 329 12.95 16.55 8.82
N ARG A 330 13.86 16.72 9.80
CA ARG A 330 15.31 16.68 9.61
C ARG A 330 15.90 15.29 9.90
N HIS A 331 15.10 14.40 10.52
CA HIS A 331 15.53 13.07 10.93
C HIS A 331 14.84 11.99 10.10
N PRO A 332 15.48 11.40 9.09
CA PRO A 332 14.86 10.37 8.24
C PRO A 332 14.23 9.21 9.01
N ALA A 333 14.89 8.73 10.06
CA ALA A 333 14.40 7.62 10.86
C ALA A 333 13.13 7.95 11.68
N SER A 334 12.81 9.23 11.91
CA SER A 334 11.53 9.61 12.54
C SER A 334 10.36 9.18 11.68
N GLU A 335 10.42 9.47 10.38
CA GLU A 335 9.38 9.11 9.44
C GLU A 335 9.36 7.60 9.15
N GLY A 336 10.53 6.96 9.12
CA GLY A 336 10.60 5.50 9.09
C GLY A 336 9.86 4.83 10.24
N LEU A 337 9.95 5.39 11.46
CA LEU A 337 9.18 4.90 12.61
C LEU A 337 7.69 5.13 12.46
N VAL A 338 7.27 6.25 11.87
CA VAL A 338 5.85 6.49 11.55
C VAL A 338 5.33 5.43 10.59
N ALA A 339 6.11 5.07 9.57
CA ALA A 339 5.74 4.07 8.59
C ALA A 339 5.59 2.64 9.15
N LEU A 340 6.15 2.33 10.34
CA LEU A 340 5.84 1.07 11.04
C LEU A 340 4.33 0.88 11.27
N LEU A 341 3.59 1.98 11.41
CA LEU A 341 2.16 1.94 11.73
C LEU A 341 1.31 1.51 10.53
N GLU A 342 1.80 1.67 9.29
CA GLU A 342 1.04 1.32 8.10
C GLU A 342 0.67 -0.17 8.04
N PRO A 343 1.61 -1.15 8.02
CA PRO A 343 1.24 -2.56 7.96
C PRO A 343 0.49 -3.02 9.20
N PHE A 344 0.69 -2.34 10.34
CA PHE A 344 -0.08 -2.63 11.54
C PHE A 344 -1.55 -2.25 11.35
N ILE A 345 -1.82 -1.02 10.90
CA ILE A 345 -3.19 -0.54 10.66
C ILE A 345 -3.84 -1.35 9.54
N ASP A 346 -3.14 -1.48 8.42
CA ASP A 346 -3.62 -2.13 7.21
C ASP A 346 -3.90 -3.62 7.42
N THR A 347 -2.87 -4.37 7.78
CA THR A 347 -2.95 -5.84 7.75
C THR A 347 -3.29 -6.42 9.12
N VAL A 348 -2.59 -5.98 10.20
CA VAL A 348 -2.82 -6.57 11.52
C VAL A 348 -4.19 -6.17 12.09
N VAL A 349 -4.68 -4.96 11.76
CA VAL A 349 -6.01 -4.52 12.22
C VAL A 349 -7.07 -4.76 11.14
N VAL A 350 -7.02 -4.04 10.02
CA VAL A 350 -8.14 -4.00 9.05
C VAL A 350 -8.33 -5.34 8.35
N CYS A 351 -7.27 -5.96 7.81
CA CYS A 351 -7.41 -7.27 7.16
C CYS A 351 -7.86 -8.36 8.14
N THR A 352 -7.38 -8.34 9.39
CA THR A 352 -7.81 -9.31 10.41
C THR A 352 -9.29 -9.15 10.74
N MET A 353 -9.78 -7.90 10.85
CA MET A 353 -11.20 -7.62 11.08
C MET A 353 -12.07 -8.15 9.94
N THR A 354 -11.66 -7.94 8.69
CA THR A 354 -12.33 -8.48 7.50
C THR A 354 -12.37 -10.00 7.52
N ALA A 355 -11.21 -10.64 7.76
CA ALA A 355 -11.10 -12.09 7.77
C ALA A 355 -11.97 -12.72 8.88
N LEU A 356 -11.93 -12.17 10.10
CA LEU A 356 -12.80 -12.61 11.19
C LEU A 356 -14.28 -12.47 10.84
N THR A 357 -14.68 -11.36 10.23
CA THR A 357 -16.05 -11.14 9.77
C THR A 357 -16.47 -12.23 8.78
N ILE A 358 -15.66 -12.54 7.78
CA ILE A 358 -15.94 -13.56 6.77
C ILE A 358 -15.97 -14.97 7.39
N VAL A 359 -14.99 -15.31 8.23
CA VAL A 359 -14.89 -16.66 8.86
C VAL A 359 -16.03 -16.91 9.83
N ILE A 360 -16.43 -15.90 10.60
CA ILE A 360 -17.55 -15.99 11.56
C ILE A 360 -18.89 -16.09 10.83
N ALA A 361 -19.11 -15.24 9.83
CA ALA A 361 -20.36 -15.18 9.07
C ALA A 361 -20.53 -16.40 8.15
N ASN A 362 -19.42 -16.92 7.60
CA ASN A 362 -19.37 -18.06 6.68
C ASN A 362 -20.47 -18.01 5.60
N PRO A 363 -20.53 -16.96 4.76
CA PRO A 363 -21.60 -16.76 3.79
C PRO A 363 -21.56 -17.84 2.68
N PRO A 364 -22.71 -18.16 2.04
CA PRO A 364 -22.77 -19.15 0.94
C PRO A 364 -21.78 -18.86 -0.19
N SER A 365 -21.60 -17.60 -0.58
CA SER A 365 -20.67 -17.16 -1.61
C SER A 365 -19.19 -17.52 -1.31
N LEU A 366 -18.81 -17.69 -0.04
CA LEU A 366 -17.51 -18.22 0.32
C LEU A 366 -17.35 -19.69 -0.08
N SER A 367 -18.40 -20.48 0.08
CA SER A 367 -18.41 -21.91 -0.31
C SER A 367 -18.35 -22.06 -1.83
N GLU A 368 -19.09 -21.23 -2.58
CA GLU A 368 -19.07 -21.16 -4.04
C GLU A 368 -17.68 -20.77 -4.57
N ALA A 369 -17.06 -19.76 -3.96
CA ALA A 369 -15.70 -19.35 -4.31
C ALA A 369 -14.66 -20.45 -4.05
N ARG A 370 -14.82 -21.22 -2.97
CA ARG A 370 -13.96 -22.37 -2.65
C ARG A 370 -14.16 -23.54 -3.63
N ALA A 371 -15.36 -23.70 -4.16
CA ALA A 371 -15.66 -24.68 -5.19
C ALA A 371 -15.11 -24.29 -6.58
N GLY A 372 -14.58 -23.08 -6.73
CA GLY A 372 -14.07 -22.55 -7.98
C GLY A 372 -15.18 -22.04 -8.93
N GLU A 373 -16.39 -21.83 -8.42
CA GLU A 373 -17.53 -21.34 -9.19
C GLU A 373 -17.50 -19.82 -9.38
N SER A 374 -16.80 -19.10 -8.50
CA SER A 374 -16.56 -17.67 -8.60
C SER A 374 -15.22 -17.28 -7.95
N ILE A 375 -14.64 -16.14 -8.32
CA ILE A 375 -13.44 -15.61 -7.67
C ILE A 375 -13.77 -14.89 -6.36
N GLY A 376 -15.00 -14.42 -6.21
CA GLY A 376 -15.62 -13.90 -4.97
C GLY A 376 -15.06 -12.55 -4.58
N GLY A 377 -14.34 -11.80 -4.77
CA GLY A 377 -13.88 -10.45 -4.39
C GLY A 377 -14.68 -9.81 -3.25
N VAL A 378 -15.08 -8.57 -3.46
CA VAL A 378 -15.78 -7.74 -2.46
C VAL A 378 -17.15 -8.31 -2.08
N THR A 379 -17.78 -9.10 -2.95
CA THR A 379 -19.13 -9.65 -2.74
C THR A 379 -19.18 -10.61 -1.57
N ILE A 380 -18.16 -11.47 -1.38
CA ILE A 380 -18.09 -12.37 -0.20
C ILE A 380 -18.12 -11.55 1.11
N THR A 381 -17.39 -10.45 1.16
CA THR A 381 -17.40 -9.58 2.34
C THR A 381 -18.77 -8.91 2.51
N SER A 382 -19.39 -8.48 1.42
CA SER A 382 -20.74 -7.90 1.43
C SER A 382 -21.77 -8.87 1.99
N ASP A 383 -21.76 -10.11 1.50
CA ASP A 383 -22.65 -11.17 1.96
C ASP A 383 -22.41 -11.54 3.44
N ALA A 384 -21.15 -11.54 3.88
CA ALA A 384 -20.81 -11.74 5.29
C ALA A 384 -21.45 -10.66 6.20
N PHE A 385 -21.50 -9.42 5.76
CA PHE A 385 -22.18 -8.35 6.49
C PHE A 385 -23.72 -8.50 6.44
N GLU A 386 -24.26 -8.94 5.32
CA GLU A 386 -25.70 -9.14 5.14
C GLU A 386 -26.28 -10.19 6.09
N THR A 387 -25.48 -11.22 6.47
CA THR A 387 -25.90 -12.24 7.44
C THR A 387 -26.33 -11.66 8.78
N VAL A 388 -25.85 -10.47 9.15
CA VAL A 388 -26.19 -9.80 10.42
C VAL A 388 -27.33 -8.80 10.24
N LEU A 389 -27.26 -7.97 9.21
CA LEU A 389 -28.26 -6.96 8.91
C LEU A 389 -28.47 -6.83 7.40
N PRO A 390 -29.69 -7.06 6.86
CA PRO A 390 -29.96 -7.06 5.42
C PRO A 390 -29.62 -5.71 4.71
N TRP A 391 -29.55 -4.60 5.44
CA TRP A 391 -29.21 -3.29 4.88
C TRP A 391 -27.71 -2.96 4.97
N PHE A 392 -26.92 -3.79 5.61
CA PHE A 392 -25.49 -3.56 5.84
C PHE A 392 -24.65 -3.45 4.55
N PRO A 393 -24.97 -4.19 3.45
CA PRO A 393 -24.27 -4.02 2.17
C PRO A 393 -24.24 -2.58 1.67
N TYR A 394 -25.26 -1.76 1.96
CA TYR A 394 -25.25 -0.33 1.59
C TYR A 394 -24.20 0.47 2.37
N VAL A 395 -24.01 0.19 3.67
CA VAL A 395 -22.94 0.82 4.47
C VAL A 395 -21.57 0.40 3.97
N LEU A 396 -21.41 -0.89 3.67
CA LEU A 396 -20.19 -1.41 3.08
C LEU A 396 -19.90 -0.75 1.72
N THR A 397 -20.92 -0.53 0.89
CA THR A 397 -20.77 0.15 -0.39
C THR A 397 -20.18 1.56 -0.21
N VAL A 398 -20.68 2.33 0.76
CA VAL A 398 -20.11 3.65 1.06
C VAL A 398 -18.63 3.52 1.48
N ALA A 399 -18.31 2.58 2.36
CA ALA A 399 -16.92 2.33 2.77
C ALA A 399 -16.05 1.93 1.57
N VAL A 400 -16.49 0.99 0.75
CA VAL A 400 -15.80 0.51 -0.46
C VAL A 400 -15.50 1.66 -1.43
N LEU A 401 -16.49 2.52 -1.69
CA LEU A 401 -16.31 3.68 -2.57
C LEU A 401 -15.26 4.67 -2.01
N LEU A 402 -15.28 4.91 -0.68
CA LEU A 402 -14.32 5.79 -0.03
C LEU A 402 -12.90 5.19 -0.04
N PHE A 403 -12.77 3.87 0.24
CA PHE A 403 -11.51 3.14 0.17
C PHE A 403 -10.93 3.17 -1.25
N ALA A 404 -11.72 2.80 -2.26
CA ALA A 404 -11.31 2.83 -3.66
C ALA A 404 -10.85 4.23 -4.08
N PHE A 405 -11.68 5.24 -3.82
CA PHE A 405 -11.36 6.63 -4.18
C PHE A 405 -10.04 7.10 -3.54
N SER A 406 -9.84 6.82 -2.26
CA SER A 406 -8.63 7.23 -1.54
C SER A 406 -7.37 6.55 -2.10
N THR A 407 -7.46 5.26 -2.43
CA THR A 407 -6.34 4.48 -3.01
C THR A 407 -6.01 4.98 -4.42
N VAL A 408 -7.01 5.20 -5.26
CA VAL A 408 -6.83 5.76 -6.61
C VAL A 408 -6.13 7.12 -6.55
N LEU A 409 -6.48 8.00 -5.60
CA LEU A 409 -5.81 9.29 -5.43
C LEU A 409 -4.32 9.14 -5.11
N THR A 410 -3.99 8.27 -4.16
CA THR A 410 -2.61 8.10 -3.71
C THR A 410 -1.75 7.42 -4.77
N TRP A 411 -2.26 6.39 -5.43
CA TRP A 411 -1.55 5.75 -6.54
C TRP A 411 -1.42 6.64 -7.77
N GLY A 412 -2.38 7.56 -8.00
CA GLY A 412 -2.24 8.62 -8.99
C GLY A 412 -1.04 9.52 -8.70
N TYR A 413 -0.78 9.84 -7.43
CA TYR A 413 0.41 10.60 -7.04
C TYR A 413 1.70 9.77 -7.19
N TYR A 414 1.71 8.51 -6.77
CA TYR A 414 2.87 7.63 -6.92
C TYR A 414 3.24 7.44 -8.39
N GLY A 415 2.24 7.16 -9.23
CA GLY A 415 2.43 7.05 -10.67
C GLY A 415 2.93 8.34 -11.31
N LEU A 416 2.43 9.51 -10.87
CA LEU A 416 2.91 10.81 -11.35
C LEU A 416 4.39 11.03 -11.01
N LYS A 417 4.84 10.66 -9.80
CA LYS A 417 6.25 10.78 -9.41
C LYS A 417 7.15 9.83 -10.21
N ALA A 418 6.71 8.60 -10.45
CA ALA A 418 7.40 7.65 -11.32
C ALA A 418 7.45 8.13 -12.78
N TRP A 419 6.32 8.63 -13.30
CA TRP A 419 6.22 9.20 -14.64
C TRP A 419 7.18 10.39 -14.82
N THR A 420 7.18 11.34 -13.88
CA THR A 420 8.04 12.53 -13.98
C THR A 420 9.53 12.20 -13.82
N TYR A 421 9.87 11.12 -13.14
CA TYR A 421 11.24 10.59 -13.10
C TYR A 421 11.68 10.03 -14.47
N LEU A 422 10.79 9.28 -15.15
CA LEU A 422 11.10 8.65 -16.44
C LEU A 422 11.07 9.63 -17.62
N PHE A 423 10.07 10.52 -17.65
CA PHE A 423 9.75 11.37 -18.81
C PHE A 423 9.98 12.87 -18.57
N GLY A 424 10.45 13.24 -17.37
CA GLY A 424 10.75 14.62 -17.01
C GLY A 424 9.55 15.40 -16.44
N ARG A 425 9.89 16.51 -15.75
CA ARG A 425 8.96 17.38 -15.03
C ARG A 425 8.57 18.59 -15.89
N SER A 426 7.75 18.40 -16.91
CA SER A 426 7.12 19.51 -17.62
C SER A 426 5.62 19.52 -17.37
N ARG A 427 4.99 20.70 -17.45
CA ARG A 427 3.52 20.81 -17.30
C ARG A 427 2.77 19.94 -18.28
N ALA A 428 3.25 19.82 -19.52
CA ALA A 428 2.68 18.96 -20.54
C ALA A 428 2.80 17.48 -20.16
N SER A 429 3.99 17.03 -19.70
CA SER A 429 4.24 15.66 -19.27
C SER A 429 3.32 15.26 -18.10
N GLU A 430 3.20 16.12 -17.08
CA GLU A 430 2.30 15.88 -15.96
C GLU A 430 0.83 15.82 -16.36
N LEU A 431 0.40 16.69 -17.29
CA LEU A 431 -0.99 16.69 -17.78
C LEU A 431 -1.29 15.42 -18.58
N ILE A 432 -0.36 14.98 -19.44
CA ILE A 432 -0.50 13.72 -20.19
C ILE A 432 -0.71 12.55 -19.24
N PHE A 433 0.11 12.44 -18.19
CA PHE A 433 -0.07 11.39 -17.20
C PHE A 433 -1.44 11.48 -16.51
N LYS A 434 -1.85 12.65 -16.05
CA LYS A 434 -3.14 12.84 -15.36
C LYS A 434 -4.33 12.46 -16.24
N VAL A 435 -4.30 12.83 -17.53
CA VAL A 435 -5.33 12.43 -18.48
C VAL A 435 -5.31 10.91 -18.69
N LEU A 436 -4.13 10.33 -18.94
CA LEU A 436 -3.98 8.88 -19.08
C LEU A 436 -4.53 8.14 -17.85
N TYR A 437 -4.16 8.57 -16.66
CA TYR A 437 -4.59 7.97 -15.41
C TYR A 437 -6.10 8.02 -15.20
N THR A 438 -6.75 9.13 -15.55
CA THR A 438 -8.22 9.27 -15.47
C THR A 438 -8.95 8.45 -16.53
N VAL A 439 -8.38 8.28 -17.72
CA VAL A 439 -8.92 7.36 -18.76
C VAL A 439 -8.86 5.91 -18.26
N PHE A 440 -7.77 5.52 -17.61
CA PHE A 440 -7.66 4.19 -17.02
C PHE A 440 -8.69 3.98 -15.89
N ALA A 441 -9.01 4.99 -15.10
CA ALA A 441 -10.07 4.89 -14.10
C ALA A 441 -11.44 4.57 -14.75
N VAL A 442 -11.75 5.18 -15.89
CA VAL A 442 -12.98 4.82 -16.65
C VAL A 442 -12.92 3.37 -17.13
N ALA A 443 -11.78 2.93 -17.65
CA ALA A 443 -11.63 1.56 -18.14
C ALA A 443 -11.81 0.51 -17.03
N GLY A 444 -11.44 0.84 -15.77
CA GLY A 444 -11.55 -0.08 -14.63
C GLY A 444 -12.96 -0.61 -14.37
N SER A 445 -14.00 0.18 -14.61
CA SER A 445 -15.39 -0.27 -14.47
C SER A 445 -15.88 -1.20 -15.59
N LEU A 446 -15.08 -1.36 -16.65
CA LEU A 446 -15.45 -2.12 -17.86
C LEU A 446 -14.67 -3.44 -18.00
N LEU A 447 -13.61 -3.67 -17.21
CA LEU A 447 -12.71 -4.82 -17.34
C LEU A 447 -13.07 -5.95 -16.38
N THR A 448 -12.60 -7.18 -16.67
CA THR A 448 -12.82 -8.34 -15.82
C THR A 448 -11.83 -8.38 -14.63
N LEU A 449 -12.27 -8.95 -13.49
CA LEU A 449 -11.48 -9.01 -12.26
C LEU A 449 -10.20 -9.85 -12.39
N GLN A 450 -10.27 -11.01 -13.05
CA GLN A 450 -9.14 -11.95 -13.11
C GLN A 450 -7.92 -11.33 -13.80
N THR A 451 -8.10 -10.74 -14.98
CA THR A 451 -7.04 -10.08 -15.73
C THR A 451 -6.35 -8.98 -14.91
N LEU A 452 -7.14 -8.23 -14.11
CA LEU A 452 -6.63 -7.15 -13.28
C LEU A 452 -5.78 -7.67 -12.11
N ILE A 453 -6.20 -8.77 -11.47
CA ILE A 453 -5.48 -9.38 -10.34
C ILE A 453 -4.13 -9.94 -10.83
N ASP A 454 -4.14 -10.75 -11.88
CA ASP A 454 -2.94 -11.45 -12.35
C ASP A 454 -1.86 -10.47 -12.79
N LEU A 455 -2.25 -9.44 -13.54
CA LEU A 455 -1.31 -8.41 -13.98
C LEU A 455 -0.81 -7.54 -12.80
N ALA A 456 -1.70 -7.15 -11.90
CA ALA A 456 -1.33 -6.35 -10.73
C ALA A 456 -0.37 -7.12 -9.82
N ASP A 457 -0.63 -8.40 -9.56
CA ASP A 457 0.27 -9.27 -8.78
C ASP A 457 1.64 -9.38 -9.43
N ALA A 458 1.72 -9.71 -10.73
CA ALA A 458 2.99 -9.87 -11.43
C ALA A 458 3.87 -8.61 -11.37
N VAL A 459 3.27 -7.44 -11.58
CA VAL A 459 3.97 -6.14 -11.51
C VAL A 459 4.42 -5.82 -10.08
N LEU A 460 3.54 -6.02 -9.10
CA LEU A 460 3.80 -5.74 -7.70
C LEU A 460 4.99 -6.57 -7.17
N PHE A 461 4.98 -7.86 -7.42
CA PHE A 461 6.05 -8.74 -6.93
C PHE A 461 7.37 -8.54 -7.69
N THR A 462 7.35 -8.11 -8.95
CA THR A 462 8.54 -7.65 -9.66
C THR A 462 9.16 -6.43 -8.96
N LEU A 463 8.33 -5.46 -8.58
CA LEU A 463 8.77 -4.28 -7.85
C LEU A 463 9.39 -4.65 -6.50
N ALA A 464 8.82 -5.63 -5.78
CA ALA A 464 9.37 -6.13 -4.52
C ALA A 464 10.79 -6.70 -4.68
N VAL A 465 11.05 -7.49 -5.73
CA VAL A 465 12.41 -8.00 -5.99
C VAL A 465 13.40 -6.86 -6.15
N ILE A 466 13.08 -5.90 -7.02
CA ILE A 466 13.94 -4.76 -7.34
C ILE A 466 14.25 -3.94 -6.08
N ASN A 467 13.22 -3.62 -5.31
CA ASN A 467 13.34 -2.74 -4.17
C ASN A 467 14.09 -3.40 -2.99
N ILE A 468 13.74 -4.63 -2.62
CA ILE A 468 14.34 -5.33 -1.47
C ILE A 468 15.85 -5.53 -1.65
N ILE A 469 16.33 -5.75 -2.88
CA ILE A 469 17.78 -5.76 -3.16
C ILE A 469 18.43 -4.46 -2.68
N GLY A 470 17.84 -3.33 -3.03
CA GLY A 470 18.32 -2.02 -2.59
C GLY A 470 18.25 -1.86 -1.07
N LEU A 471 17.17 -2.33 -0.43
CA LEU A 471 16.99 -2.25 1.02
C LEU A 471 18.08 -3.04 1.77
N TYR A 472 18.41 -4.26 1.34
CA TYR A 472 19.51 -5.04 1.93
C TYR A 472 20.85 -4.31 1.81
N LEU A 473 21.14 -3.79 0.64
CA LEU A 473 22.39 -3.08 0.38
C LEU A 473 22.50 -1.78 1.19
N LEU A 474 21.39 -1.15 1.54
CA LEU A 474 21.33 0.15 2.24
C LEU A 474 20.96 0.05 3.73
N ALA A 475 20.68 -1.14 4.27
CA ALA A 475 20.32 -1.34 5.68
C ALA A 475 21.31 -0.72 6.70
N PRO A 476 22.65 -0.75 6.48
CA PRO A 476 23.58 -0.08 7.38
C PRO A 476 23.44 1.44 7.42
N VAL A 477 22.98 2.09 6.34
CA VAL A 477 22.66 3.53 6.33
C VAL A 477 21.50 3.80 7.26
N VAL A 478 20.44 3.00 7.16
CA VAL A 478 19.26 3.10 8.02
C VAL A 478 19.61 2.95 9.51
N LYS A 479 20.55 2.04 9.82
CA LYS A 479 20.99 1.84 11.20
C LYS A 479 21.70 3.09 11.78
N ARG A 480 22.47 3.80 10.97
CA ARG A 480 23.10 5.08 11.35
C ARG A 480 22.04 6.16 11.61
N GLU A 481 21.07 6.31 10.70
CA GLU A 481 19.99 7.28 10.85
C GLU A 481 19.14 7.00 12.10
N LEU A 482 18.82 5.73 12.36
CA LEU A 482 18.11 5.34 13.58
C LEU A 482 18.90 5.70 14.83
N SER A 483 20.21 5.42 14.86
CA SER A 483 21.06 5.74 16.00
C SER A 483 21.11 7.24 16.27
N SER A 484 21.25 8.05 15.22
CA SER A 484 21.24 9.52 15.31
C SER A 484 19.91 10.02 15.87
N PHE A 485 18.78 9.55 15.33
CA PHE A 485 17.46 9.95 15.80
C PHE A 485 17.20 9.55 17.26
N LEU A 486 17.64 8.36 17.68
CA LEU A 486 17.49 7.92 19.08
C LEU A 486 18.34 8.75 20.05
N GLN A 487 19.49 9.29 19.62
CA GLN A 487 20.28 10.24 20.42
C GLN A 487 19.54 11.57 20.57
N PHE A 488 19.00 12.11 19.48
CA PHE A 488 18.16 13.31 19.50
C PHE A 488 16.95 13.15 20.46
N VAL A 489 16.21 12.05 20.35
CA VAL A 489 15.07 11.75 21.24
C VAL A 489 15.50 11.75 22.71
N ARG A 490 16.63 11.13 23.02
CA ARG A 490 17.14 11.09 24.41
C ARG A 490 17.52 12.46 24.93
N ALA A 491 18.18 13.28 24.10
CA ALA A 491 18.56 14.64 24.45
C ALA A 491 17.31 15.50 24.71
N ARG A 492 16.31 15.43 23.83
CA ARG A 492 15.06 16.18 23.95
C ARG A 492 14.20 15.73 25.14
N ASP A 493 14.11 14.42 25.40
CA ASP A 493 13.36 13.89 26.56
C ASP A 493 14.06 14.22 27.91
N ARG A 494 15.39 14.51 27.92
CA ARG A 494 16.14 14.98 29.10
C ARG A 494 16.13 16.51 29.30
N GLY A 495 15.56 17.26 28.35
CA GLY A 495 15.57 18.71 28.37
C GLY A 495 16.96 19.34 28.12
N THR A 496 17.92 18.56 27.61
CA THR A 496 19.29 19.04 27.27
C THR A 496 19.36 19.60 25.85
N ASP A 497 18.31 19.42 25.06
CA ASP A 497 18.19 19.99 23.72
C ASP A 497 17.50 21.36 23.84
N THR A 498 18.27 22.42 23.89
CA THR A 498 17.80 23.82 24.00
C THR A 498 17.37 24.38 22.67
N GLY A 499 17.00 23.61 21.68
CA GLY A 499 16.32 24.08 20.44
C GLY A 499 16.93 25.29 19.71
N THR A 500 18.16 25.68 20.03
CA THR A 500 18.85 26.83 19.46
C THR A 500 19.68 26.40 18.26
N GLY A 501 19.00 26.27 17.12
CA GLY A 501 19.64 26.30 15.81
C GLY A 501 19.77 27.73 15.28
N ASP A 502 19.68 28.74 16.12
CA ASP A 502 19.92 30.16 15.79
C ASP A 502 21.18 30.62 16.54
N ALA A 503 22.35 30.12 16.14
CA ALA A 503 23.57 30.88 16.27
C ALA A 503 23.56 31.92 15.14
N GLU A 504 23.04 33.12 15.44
CA GLU A 504 23.40 34.29 14.65
C GLU A 504 24.93 34.33 14.59
N PRO A 505 25.54 34.62 13.41
CA PRO A 505 26.94 34.93 13.38
C PRO A 505 27.15 36.24 14.19
N GLU A 506 27.94 36.15 15.27
CA GLU A 506 28.47 37.34 15.94
C GLU A 506 29.14 38.17 14.86
N THR A 507 28.50 39.24 14.42
CA THR A 507 29.12 40.32 13.69
C THR A 507 30.11 40.97 14.64
N GLY A 508 31.38 40.59 14.48
CA GLY A 508 32.51 41.29 15.07
C GLY A 508 32.65 42.71 14.47
N GLU A 509 31.93 43.64 15.05
CA GLU A 509 32.14 45.06 14.93
C GLU A 509 32.12 45.66 16.34
N ASP A 510 33.28 45.63 16.98
CA ASP A 510 33.64 46.60 18.02
C ASP A 510 35.08 46.33 18.49
N ALA A 511 36.04 46.73 17.65
CA ALA A 511 37.41 46.96 18.13
C ALA A 511 38.17 47.87 17.16
N MET A 512 37.78 49.15 17.10
CA MET A 512 38.70 50.23 16.66
C MET A 512 38.09 51.62 16.93
N THR A 513 38.17 52.06 18.15
CA THR A 513 38.23 53.51 18.45
C THR A 513 38.76 53.69 19.89
N THR A 514 40.06 53.75 20.03
CA THR A 514 40.76 54.62 20.97
C THR A 514 42.23 54.62 20.61
N THR A 515 42.71 55.65 19.93
CA THR A 515 43.88 56.46 20.26
C THR A 515 44.17 57.50 19.18
N ARG A 516 43.97 58.73 19.57
CA ARG A 516 44.40 60.04 19.06
C ARG A 516 43.55 60.70 18.04
#